data_d9c87d0d7f33da76db27aa642982f2ee
#
_entry.id   d9c87d0d7f33da76db27aa642982f2ee
#
_cell.length_a   1.000
_cell.length_b   1.000
_cell.length_c   1.000
_cell.angle_alpha   90.00
_cell.angle_beta   90.00
_cell.angle_gamma   90.00
#
_symmetry.space_group_name_H-M   'P 1'
#
loop_
_entity.id
_entity.type
_entity.pdbx_description
1 polymer ?
#
loop_
_entity_poly.entity_id
_entity_poly.type
_entity_poly.pdbx_seq_one_letter_code
_entity_poly.pdbx_strand_id
1 'polypeptide(L)'
;SNGSNAQKYRFTSVGNATYRITNVNSGKALDVYGGSTANGAAFQQYDSNGTSAQQWTVRNYGSGKVTLISVNANKAVDIPGGNATQQTKLQMYTPNGTAAQQWTISKVSTPRERMDATADSHRKDLPDGTYAFGSKLKTSMKVDVAGASKSDSANVRLWGGNGTNAQKWKVTHDGNGYVTLISVNSGKVLDVYGASTANGANVQQYVSNNTYAQKWIAIKNSDGSYTFQSALAENKVLDVSGASTANGANVQLYSANGTNAQKWVK
;
A
#
# COMPACT_ATOMS: atom_id res chain seq x y z
N SER A 1 20.06 3.37 -8.50
CA SER A 1 18.59 3.24 -8.43
C SER A 1 18.02 4.42 -7.65
N ASN A 2 16.92 5.01 -8.12
CA ASN A 2 16.19 6.10 -7.45
C ASN A 2 14.79 5.67 -6.97
N GLY A 3 14.43 4.38 -7.14
CA GLY A 3 13.17 3.82 -6.70
C GLY A 3 11.92 4.28 -7.49
N SER A 4 12.10 5.05 -8.57
CA SER A 4 10.97 5.52 -9.38
C SER A 4 10.26 4.38 -10.13
N ASN A 5 9.01 4.62 -10.57
CA ASN A 5 8.26 3.64 -11.35
C ASN A 5 8.88 3.37 -12.73
N ALA A 6 9.70 4.29 -13.25
CA ALA A 6 10.47 4.08 -14.47
C ALA A 6 11.52 2.94 -14.36
N GLN A 7 11.92 2.61 -13.13
CA GLN A 7 12.87 1.52 -12.83
C GLN A 7 12.20 0.24 -12.33
N LYS A 8 10.87 0.19 -12.34
CA LYS A 8 10.09 -0.97 -11.89
C LYS A 8 9.43 -1.64 -13.08
N TYR A 9 9.45 -2.96 -13.08
CA TYR A 9 8.88 -3.77 -14.14
C TYR A 9 7.96 -4.84 -13.59
N ARG A 10 6.87 -5.09 -14.30
CA ARG A 10 5.93 -6.18 -14.01
C ARG A 10 6.21 -7.34 -14.94
N PHE A 11 6.40 -8.52 -14.36
CA PHE A 11 6.51 -9.78 -15.09
C PHE A 11 5.13 -10.45 -15.10
N THR A 12 4.55 -10.60 -16.28
CA THR A 12 3.25 -11.26 -16.46
C THR A 12 3.49 -12.56 -17.24
N SER A 13 3.14 -13.71 -16.66
CA SER A 13 3.24 -14.98 -17.36
C SER A 13 2.29 -15.00 -18.56
N VAL A 14 2.81 -15.47 -19.68
CA VAL A 14 2.04 -15.69 -20.92
C VAL A 14 2.01 -17.17 -21.33
N GLY A 15 2.37 -18.06 -20.40
CA GLY A 15 2.43 -19.51 -20.60
C GLY A 15 3.84 -20.03 -20.89
N ASN A 16 4.07 -21.35 -20.79
CA ASN A 16 5.32 -22.03 -21.16
C ASN A 16 6.60 -21.41 -20.57
N ALA A 17 6.56 -21.03 -19.27
CA ALA A 17 7.67 -20.35 -18.59
C ALA A 17 8.12 -19.02 -19.25
N THR A 18 7.25 -18.42 -20.04
CA THR A 18 7.47 -17.17 -20.78
C THR A 18 6.74 -16.03 -20.11
N TYR A 19 7.34 -14.85 -20.16
CA TYR A 19 6.85 -13.63 -19.52
C TYR A 19 6.81 -12.47 -20.50
N ARG A 20 5.79 -11.63 -20.37
CA ARG A 20 5.81 -10.26 -20.86
C ARG A 20 6.31 -9.37 -19.73
N ILE A 21 7.29 -8.50 -20.04
CA ILE A 21 7.89 -7.56 -19.08
C ILE A 21 7.41 -6.17 -19.42
N THR A 22 6.63 -5.53 -18.53
CA THR A 22 6.08 -4.18 -18.74
C THR A 22 6.64 -3.20 -17.74
N ASN A 23 6.98 -2.00 -18.21
CA ASN A 23 7.42 -0.91 -17.33
C ASN A 23 6.23 -0.36 -16.51
N VAL A 24 6.41 -0.18 -15.21
CA VAL A 24 5.33 0.27 -14.29
C VAL A 24 4.91 1.72 -14.56
N ASN A 25 5.83 2.56 -15.04
CA ASN A 25 5.54 3.97 -15.32
C ASN A 25 4.75 4.17 -16.61
N SER A 26 5.17 3.51 -17.70
CA SER A 26 4.59 3.71 -19.02
C SER A 26 3.50 2.69 -19.38
N GLY A 27 3.45 1.54 -18.68
CA GLY A 27 2.60 0.41 -19.06
C GLY A 27 3.05 -0.34 -20.32
N LYS A 28 4.11 0.14 -21.01
CA LYS A 28 4.60 -0.43 -22.25
C LYS A 28 5.48 -1.65 -22.01
N ALA A 29 5.46 -2.58 -22.99
CA ALA A 29 6.28 -3.79 -22.95
C ALA A 29 7.74 -3.49 -23.29
N LEU A 30 8.68 -4.24 -22.69
CA LEU A 30 10.04 -4.36 -23.15
C LEU A 30 10.02 -5.14 -24.47
N ASP A 31 10.51 -4.51 -25.52
CA ASP A 31 10.37 -4.96 -26.90
C ASP A 31 11.72 -4.91 -27.62
N VAL A 32 11.98 -5.91 -28.46
CA VAL A 32 13.14 -5.91 -29.36
C VAL A 32 12.80 -5.09 -30.59
N TYR A 33 13.51 -3.98 -30.78
CA TYR A 33 13.27 -3.07 -31.92
C TYR A 33 13.23 -3.81 -33.25
N GLY A 34 12.13 -3.63 -33.98
CA GLY A 34 11.89 -4.27 -35.27
C GLY A 34 11.84 -5.80 -35.23
N GLY A 35 11.71 -6.43 -34.06
CA GLY A 35 11.77 -7.89 -33.92
C GLY A 35 13.10 -8.49 -34.37
N SER A 36 14.19 -7.71 -34.35
CA SER A 36 15.52 -8.13 -34.85
C SER A 36 16.04 -9.36 -34.08
N THR A 37 16.70 -10.26 -34.79
CA THR A 37 17.37 -11.44 -34.21
C THR A 37 18.91 -11.29 -34.20
N ALA A 38 19.44 -10.14 -34.59
CA ALA A 38 20.88 -9.88 -34.66
C ALA A 38 21.49 -9.60 -33.28
N ASN A 39 22.79 -9.89 -33.12
CA ASN A 39 23.56 -9.33 -32.00
C ASN A 39 23.65 -7.80 -32.15
N GLY A 40 23.60 -7.09 -31.03
CA GLY A 40 23.58 -5.63 -31.01
C GLY A 40 22.20 -5.03 -31.22
N ALA A 41 21.15 -5.83 -31.47
CA ALA A 41 19.79 -5.32 -31.59
C ALA A 41 19.37 -4.53 -30.34
N ALA A 42 18.75 -3.36 -30.56
CA ALA A 42 18.32 -2.46 -29.49
C ALA A 42 16.99 -2.89 -28.86
N PHE A 43 16.76 -2.40 -27.65
CA PHE A 43 15.47 -2.49 -26.96
C PHE A 43 14.71 -1.19 -27.06
N GLN A 44 13.39 -1.30 -26.99
CA GLN A 44 12.46 -0.17 -26.89
C GLN A 44 11.34 -0.48 -25.90
N GLN A 45 10.57 0.52 -25.57
CA GLN A 45 9.26 0.37 -24.95
C GLN A 45 8.20 0.50 -26.06
N TYR A 46 7.34 -0.49 -26.19
CA TYR A 46 6.30 -0.53 -27.23
C TYR A 46 4.96 -1.00 -26.64
N ASP A 47 3.86 -0.64 -27.28
CA ASP A 47 2.55 -1.11 -26.87
C ASP A 47 2.48 -2.64 -26.96
N SER A 48 1.81 -3.26 -26.00
CA SER A 48 1.72 -4.71 -25.92
C SER A 48 0.96 -5.25 -27.15
N ASN A 49 1.62 -6.03 -28.00
CA ASN A 49 1.07 -6.58 -29.23
C ASN A 49 1.11 -8.12 -29.30
N GLY A 50 1.60 -8.78 -28.23
CA GLY A 50 1.63 -10.24 -28.11
C GLY A 50 2.68 -10.96 -28.95
N THR A 51 3.53 -10.24 -29.71
CA THR A 51 4.57 -10.85 -30.54
C THR A 51 5.71 -11.46 -29.70
N SER A 52 6.47 -12.38 -30.29
CA SER A 52 7.66 -12.99 -29.65
C SER A 52 8.76 -11.98 -29.31
N ALA A 53 8.79 -10.81 -29.97
CA ALA A 53 9.71 -9.71 -29.68
C ALA A 53 9.47 -9.10 -28.28
N GLN A 54 8.31 -9.36 -27.68
CA GLN A 54 7.91 -8.90 -26.34
C GLN A 54 7.86 -10.03 -25.29
N GLN A 55 8.31 -11.22 -25.67
CA GLN A 55 8.27 -12.40 -24.82
C GLN A 55 9.67 -12.81 -24.37
N TRP A 56 9.78 -13.15 -23.10
CA TRP A 56 11.05 -13.38 -22.41
C TRP A 56 11.00 -14.64 -21.57
N THR A 57 12.03 -15.46 -21.60
CA THR A 57 12.26 -16.50 -20.61
C THR A 57 13.27 -16.00 -19.57
N VAL A 58 13.13 -16.49 -18.35
CA VAL A 58 14.01 -16.15 -17.21
C VAL A 58 14.83 -17.37 -16.85
N ARG A 59 16.13 -17.33 -17.14
CA ARG A 59 17.06 -18.38 -16.73
C ARG A 59 17.66 -18.04 -15.39
N ASN A 60 17.47 -18.89 -14.41
CA ASN A 60 18.02 -18.71 -13.05
C ASN A 60 19.46 -19.24 -12.99
N TYR A 61 20.37 -18.43 -12.42
CA TYR A 61 21.78 -18.79 -12.17
C TYR A 61 22.08 -19.07 -10.69
N GLY A 62 21.07 -19.01 -9.83
CA GLY A 62 21.27 -19.07 -8.37
C GLY A 62 21.65 -17.73 -7.77
N SER A 63 21.69 -17.65 -6.42
CA SER A 63 22.04 -16.42 -5.68
C SER A 63 21.25 -15.17 -6.09
N GLY A 64 20.01 -15.33 -6.54
CA GLY A 64 19.16 -14.23 -6.99
C GLY A 64 19.55 -13.61 -8.34
N LYS A 65 20.46 -14.25 -9.08
CA LYS A 65 20.86 -13.81 -10.42
C LYS A 65 20.08 -14.54 -11.50
N VAL A 66 19.68 -13.80 -12.52
CA VAL A 66 18.93 -14.31 -13.68
C VAL A 66 19.49 -13.75 -14.98
N THR A 67 19.26 -14.47 -16.07
CA THR A 67 19.40 -13.92 -17.44
C THR A 67 18.01 -13.85 -18.07
N LEU A 68 17.72 -12.73 -18.73
CA LEU A 68 16.51 -12.54 -19.53
C LEU A 68 16.83 -12.91 -20.98
N ILE A 69 16.12 -13.92 -21.51
CA ILE A 69 16.35 -14.44 -22.86
C ILE A 69 15.12 -14.11 -23.72
N SER A 70 15.32 -13.47 -24.84
CA SER A 70 14.27 -13.20 -25.82
C SER A 70 13.79 -14.50 -26.47
N VAL A 71 12.47 -14.69 -26.51
CA VAL A 71 11.84 -15.81 -27.23
C VAL A 71 12.02 -15.66 -28.73
N ASN A 72 12.04 -14.42 -29.27
CA ASN A 72 12.20 -14.12 -30.67
C ASN A 72 13.54 -14.62 -31.26
N ALA A 73 14.62 -14.48 -30.48
CA ALA A 73 15.97 -14.67 -31.03
C ALA A 73 16.84 -15.63 -30.22
N ASN A 74 16.34 -16.14 -29.09
CA ASN A 74 17.13 -16.91 -28.12
C ASN A 74 18.42 -16.19 -27.68
N LYS A 75 18.35 -14.85 -27.52
CA LYS A 75 19.47 -13.98 -27.12
C LYS A 75 19.20 -13.33 -25.77
N ALA A 76 20.28 -13.05 -25.05
CA ALA A 76 20.25 -12.44 -23.72
C ALA A 76 20.17 -10.90 -23.81
N VAL A 77 19.51 -10.31 -22.80
CA VAL A 77 19.70 -8.89 -22.47
C VAL A 77 21.11 -8.71 -21.97
N ASP A 78 21.87 -7.83 -22.60
CA ASP A 78 23.31 -7.70 -22.43
C ASP A 78 23.76 -6.24 -22.27
N ILE A 79 24.80 -6.04 -21.46
CA ILE A 79 25.49 -4.76 -21.34
C ILE A 79 26.67 -4.77 -22.31
N PRO A 80 26.69 -3.96 -23.38
CA PRO A 80 27.77 -3.95 -24.37
C PRO A 80 29.14 -3.79 -23.73
N GLY A 81 30.03 -4.74 -24.01
CA GLY A 81 31.39 -4.73 -23.49
C GLY A 81 31.52 -4.79 -21.96
N GLY A 82 30.42 -5.12 -21.25
CA GLY A 82 30.39 -5.10 -19.78
C GLY A 82 30.49 -3.69 -19.19
N ASN A 83 30.20 -2.64 -19.97
CA ASN A 83 30.36 -1.23 -19.54
C ASN A 83 29.24 -0.82 -18.56
N ALA A 84 29.59 -0.68 -17.28
CA ALA A 84 28.67 -0.31 -16.21
C ALA A 84 28.44 1.22 -16.05
N THR A 85 28.86 2.03 -17.02
CA THR A 85 28.62 3.49 -17.00
C THR A 85 27.14 3.79 -17.06
N GLN A 86 26.71 4.87 -16.39
CA GLN A 86 25.32 5.33 -16.47
C GLN A 86 24.92 5.63 -17.93
N GLN A 87 23.67 5.36 -18.27
CA GLN A 87 23.10 5.55 -19.61
C GLN A 87 23.61 4.57 -20.69
N THR A 88 24.40 3.56 -20.33
CA THR A 88 24.76 2.49 -21.27
C THR A 88 23.48 1.85 -21.82
N LYS A 89 23.33 1.87 -23.14
CA LYS A 89 22.21 1.24 -23.84
C LYS A 89 22.39 -0.27 -23.83
N LEU A 90 21.39 -0.99 -23.38
CA LEU A 90 21.36 -2.44 -23.43
C LEU A 90 21.19 -2.94 -24.86
N GLN A 91 21.67 -4.14 -25.12
CA GLN A 91 21.56 -4.81 -26.42
C GLN A 91 21.11 -6.27 -26.27
N MET A 92 20.71 -6.87 -27.38
CA MET A 92 20.60 -8.31 -27.51
C MET A 92 21.94 -8.91 -27.85
N TYR A 93 22.38 -9.96 -27.17
CA TYR A 93 23.60 -10.66 -27.52
C TYR A 93 23.48 -12.16 -27.27
N THR A 94 24.29 -12.94 -28.00
CA THR A 94 24.37 -14.39 -27.79
C THR A 94 24.66 -14.71 -26.32
N PRO A 95 23.89 -15.61 -25.70
CA PRO A 95 24.11 -15.97 -24.31
C PRO A 95 25.55 -16.53 -24.12
N ASN A 96 26.32 -15.90 -23.23
CA ASN A 96 27.72 -16.28 -22.97
C ASN A 96 28.03 -16.47 -21.48
N GLY A 97 27.01 -16.30 -20.60
CA GLY A 97 27.12 -16.52 -19.17
C GLY A 97 27.94 -15.48 -18.40
N THR A 98 28.41 -14.41 -19.06
CA THR A 98 29.18 -13.35 -18.39
C THR A 98 28.33 -12.50 -17.47
N ALA A 99 28.96 -11.74 -16.57
CA ALA A 99 28.30 -10.82 -15.65
C ALA A 99 27.47 -9.73 -16.41
N ALA A 100 27.85 -9.39 -17.64
CA ALA A 100 27.13 -8.45 -18.50
C ALA A 100 25.70 -8.90 -18.85
N GLN A 101 25.39 -10.20 -18.69
CA GLN A 101 24.08 -10.81 -18.96
C GLN A 101 23.38 -11.29 -17.70
N GLN A 102 23.94 -11.02 -16.53
CA GLN A 102 23.38 -11.46 -15.25
C GLN A 102 22.74 -10.28 -14.51
N TRP A 103 21.45 -10.41 -14.22
CA TRP A 103 20.62 -9.39 -13.57
C TRP A 103 20.17 -9.86 -12.19
N THR A 104 20.15 -8.96 -11.22
CA THR A 104 19.52 -9.21 -9.93
C THR A 104 18.08 -8.69 -9.99
N ILE A 105 17.10 -9.56 -9.69
CA ILE A 105 15.70 -9.19 -9.58
C ILE A 105 15.33 -9.14 -8.10
N SER A 106 14.84 -7.98 -7.65
CA SER A 106 14.29 -7.81 -6.31
C SER A 106 12.79 -7.54 -6.42
N LYS A 107 11.98 -8.31 -5.68
CA LYS A 107 10.54 -8.04 -5.59
C LYS A 107 10.32 -6.69 -4.91
N VAL A 108 9.52 -5.83 -5.53
CA VAL A 108 9.07 -4.57 -4.93
C VAL A 108 7.66 -4.78 -4.41
N SER A 109 7.46 -4.61 -3.10
CA SER A 109 6.15 -4.73 -2.47
C SER A 109 5.18 -3.67 -3.02
N THR A 110 3.96 -4.08 -3.29
CA THR A 110 2.85 -3.16 -3.59
C THR A 110 2.45 -2.39 -2.33
N PRO A 111 1.78 -1.22 -2.46
CA PRO A 111 1.22 -0.53 -1.30
C PRO A 111 0.36 -1.46 -0.42
N ARG A 112 -0.46 -2.31 -1.04
CA ARG A 112 -1.29 -3.28 -0.32
C ARG A 112 -0.44 -4.28 0.47
N GLU A 113 0.54 -4.93 -0.14
CA GLU A 113 1.42 -5.88 0.54
C GLU A 113 2.18 -5.24 1.72
N ARG A 114 2.58 -3.98 1.60
CA ARG A 114 3.21 -3.25 2.72
C ARG A 114 2.22 -2.97 3.86
N MET A 115 0.98 -2.61 3.51
CA MET A 115 -0.07 -2.37 4.52
C MET A 115 -0.47 -3.67 5.22
N ASP A 116 -0.59 -4.78 4.49
CA ASP A 116 -0.88 -6.10 5.07
C ASP A 116 0.25 -6.53 6.03
N ALA A 117 1.51 -6.31 5.64
CA ALA A 117 2.66 -6.59 6.51
C ALA A 117 2.67 -5.68 7.76
N THR A 118 2.28 -4.40 7.61
CA THR A 118 2.14 -3.48 8.75
C THR A 118 1.02 -3.95 9.68
N ALA A 119 -0.14 -4.33 9.16
CA ALA A 119 -1.25 -4.83 9.96
C ALA A 119 -0.85 -6.09 10.74
N ASP A 120 -0.17 -7.03 10.07
CA ASP A 120 0.32 -8.25 10.70
C ASP A 120 1.33 -7.97 11.83
N SER A 121 2.28 -7.05 11.61
CA SER A 121 3.30 -6.71 12.60
C SER A 121 2.73 -6.02 13.86
N HIS A 122 1.61 -5.32 13.74
CA HIS A 122 0.94 -4.57 14.81
C HIS A 122 -0.30 -5.27 15.38
N ARG A 123 -0.62 -6.50 14.96
CA ARG A 123 -1.85 -7.20 15.36
C ARG A 123 -2.00 -7.42 16.87
N LYS A 124 -0.92 -7.34 17.65
CA LYS A 124 -0.93 -7.51 19.11
C LYS A 124 -0.89 -6.19 19.87
N ASP A 125 -0.78 -5.06 19.21
CA ASP A 125 -0.60 -3.77 19.84
C ASP A 125 -1.83 -3.33 20.65
N LEU A 126 -3.02 -3.56 20.11
CA LEU A 126 -4.29 -3.25 20.74
C LEU A 126 -5.16 -4.52 20.79
N PRO A 127 -5.27 -5.20 21.94
CA PRO A 127 -6.10 -6.41 22.05
C PRO A 127 -7.58 -6.15 21.71
N ASP A 128 -8.30 -7.20 21.34
CA ASP A 128 -9.76 -7.16 21.25
C ASP A 128 -10.37 -6.74 22.59
N GLY A 129 -11.39 -5.90 22.53
CA GLY A 129 -12.00 -5.36 23.75
C GLY A 129 -12.87 -4.14 23.49
N THR A 130 -13.43 -3.57 24.54
CA THR A 130 -14.23 -2.34 24.46
C THR A 130 -13.47 -1.19 25.11
N TYR A 131 -13.30 -0.10 24.36
CA TYR A 131 -12.49 1.04 24.76
C TYR A 131 -13.24 2.36 24.55
N ALA A 132 -12.86 3.38 25.33
CA ALA A 132 -13.25 4.76 25.10
C ALA A 132 -12.00 5.58 24.74
N PHE A 133 -11.75 5.76 23.45
CA PHE A 133 -10.54 6.43 22.97
C PHE A 133 -10.59 7.94 23.21
N GLY A 134 -9.63 8.44 23.99
CA GLY A 134 -9.42 9.86 24.22
C GLY A 134 -8.38 10.43 23.26
N SER A 135 -8.55 11.68 22.83
CA SER A 135 -7.51 12.36 22.06
C SER A 135 -6.31 12.71 22.95
N LYS A 136 -5.09 12.52 22.47
CA LYS A 136 -3.89 12.96 23.18
C LYS A 136 -3.75 14.49 23.25
N LEU A 137 -4.51 15.23 22.48
CA LEU A 137 -4.63 16.69 22.62
C LEU A 137 -5.23 17.07 23.98
N LYS A 138 -6.27 16.32 24.41
CA LYS A 138 -6.97 16.46 25.68
C LYS A 138 -7.70 15.16 25.99
N THR A 139 -7.18 14.38 26.91
CA THR A 139 -7.61 12.98 27.15
C THR A 139 -9.04 12.83 27.66
N SER A 140 -9.61 13.92 28.21
CA SER A 140 -11.03 13.98 28.59
C SER A 140 -11.98 14.08 27.39
N MET A 141 -11.48 14.38 26.18
CA MET A 141 -12.27 14.41 24.95
C MET A 141 -12.21 13.03 24.30
N LYS A 142 -13.38 12.43 24.03
CA LYS A 142 -13.52 11.08 23.51
C LYS A 142 -14.01 11.06 22.07
N VAL A 143 -13.63 10.01 21.34
CA VAL A 143 -14.21 9.68 20.02
C VAL A 143 -15.68 9.32 20.23
N ASP A 144 -16.58 10.12 19.64
CA ASP A 144 -18.02 10.15 19.94
C ASP A 144 -18.84 10.08 18.66
N VAL A 145 -19.88 9.25 18.65
CA VAL A 145 -20.90 9.29 17.60
C VAL A 145 -21.88 10.43 17.91
N ALA A 146 -21.94 11.41 17.02
CA ALA A 146 -22.73 12.61 17.19
C ALA A 146 -24.21 12.30 17.54
N GLY A 147 -24.69 12.92 18.63
CA GLY A 147 -26.07 12.74 19.11
C GLY A 147 -26.42 11.32 19.52
N ALA A 148 -25.44 10.45 19.80
CA ALA A 148 -25.67 9.03 20.03
C ALA A 148 -26.56 8.38 18.93
N SER A 149 -26.45 8.86 17.71
CA SER A 149 -27.21 8.38 16.57
C SER A 149 -26.96 6.88 16.33
N LYS A 150 -28.01 6.19 15.84
CA LYS A 150 -27.92 4.81 15.36
C LYS A 150 -28.01 4.71 13.84
N SER A 151 -28.12 5.86 13.14
CA SER A 151 -28.25 5.92 11.68
C SER A 151 -26.90 5.71 10.99
N ASP A 152 -26.95 5.22 9.76
CA ASP A 152 -25.81 5.27 8.85
C ASP A 152 -25.40 6.71 8.59
N SER A 153 -24.13 6.91 8.29
CA SER A 153 -23.51 8.20 8.01
C SER A 153 -23.56 9.20 9.18
N ALA A 154 -23.88 8.74 10.39
CA ALA A 154 -23.75 9.62 11.56
C ALA A 154 -22.29 9.99 11.79
N ASN A 155 -22.05 11.30 11.96
CA ASN A 155 -20.71 11.85 12.10
C ASN A 155 -20.00 11.33 13.36
N VAL A 156 -18.69 11.11 13.24
CA VAL A 156 -17.79 10.85 14.38
C VAL A 156 -16.99 12.12 14.67
N ARG A 157 -16.94 12.49 15.93
CA ARG A 157 -16.37 13.75 16.42
C ARG A 157 -15.65 13.57 17.75
N LEU A 158 -15.02 14.60 18.24
CA LEU A 158 -14.63 14.68 19.66
C LEU A 158 -15.78 15.27 20.50
N TRP A 159 -15.98 14.69 21.66
CA TRP A 159 -16.90 15.20 22.68
C TRP A 159 -16.37 14.94 24.10
N GLY A 160 -16.70 15.81 25.02
CA GLY A 160 -16.35 15.61 26.43
C GLY A 160 -16.78 14.24 26.93
N GLY A 161 -15.90 13.55 27.65
CA GLY A 161 -16.16 12.21 28.20
C GLY A 161 -17.41 12.21 29.10
N ASN A 162 -18.42 11.41 28.77
CA ASN A 162 -19.68 11.32 29.48
C ASN A 162 -20.08 9.86 29.84
N GLY A 163 -19.22 8.88 29.47
CA GLY A 163 -19.37 7.47 29.76
C GLY A 163 -20.46 6.72 28.98
N THR A 164 -21.15 7.40 28.05
CA THR A 164 -22.23 6.78 27.25
C THR A 164 -21.68 5.76 26.23
N ASN A 165 -22.56 4.92 25.73
CA ASN A 165 -22.19 3.93 24.70
C ASN A 165 -21.80 4.56 23.34
N ALA A 166 -22.18 5.82 23.08
CA ALA A 166 -21.76 6.57 21.90
C ALA A 166 -20.24 6.83 21.88
N GLN A 167 -19.57 6.73 23.02
CA GLN A 167 -18.12 6.92 23.19
C GLN A 167 -17.35 5.61 23.39
N LYS A 168 -18.03 4.48 23.30
CA LYS A 168 -17.43 3.15 23.49
C LYS A 168 -17.36 2.42 22.17
N TRP A 169 -16.20 1.89 21.88
CA TRP A 169 -15.87 1.20 20.65
C TRP A 169 -15.37 -0.21 20.96
N LYS A 170 -16.03 -1.22 20.43
CA LYS A 170 -15.54 -2.59 20.46
C LYS A 170 -14.55 -2.77 19.33
N VAL A 171 -13.32 -3.14 19.68
CA VAL A 171 -12.25 -3.48 18.74
C VAL A 171 -12.27 -4.97 18.47
N THR A 172 -12.22 -5.36 17.21
CA THR A 172 -12.08 -6.75 16.75
C THR A 172 -11.07 -6.84 15.63
N HIS A 173 -10.22 -7.86 15.66
CA HIS A 173 -9.24 -8.12 14.60
C HIS A 173 -9.82 -9.06 13.53
N ASP A 174 -9.40 -8.85 12.27
CA ASP A 174 -9.54 -9.86 11.22
C ASP A 174 -8.30 -10.78 11.19
N GLY A 175 -8.36 -11.84 10.35
CA GLY A 175 -7.25 -12.80 10.21
C GLY A 175 -5.93 -12.19 9.70
N ASN A 176 -5.96 -10.97 9.15
CA ASN A 176 -4.81 -10.28 8.56
C ASN A 176 -4.22 -9.18 9.47
N GLY A 177 -4.74 -9.01 10.68
CA GLY A 177 -4.25 -8.03 11.65
C GLY A 177 -4.88 -6.64 11.55
N TYR A 178 -5.83 -6.43 10.65
CA TYR A 178 -6.64 -5.21 10.65
C TYR A 178 -7.65 -5.23 11.76
N VAL A 179 -7.94 -4.06 12.31
CA VAL A 179 -8.98 -3.88 13.33
C VAL A 179 -10.21 -3.18 12.74
N THR A 180 -11.36 -3.57 13.25
CA THR A 180 -12.64 -2.88 13.06
C THR A 180 -13.05 -2.29 14.40
N LEU A 181 -13.45 -1.01 14.41
CA LEU A 181 -13.97 -0.31 15.59
C LEU A 181 -15.49 -0.24 15.49
N ILE A 182 -16.19 -0.98 16.34
CA ILE A 182 -17.64 -1.14 16.34
C ILE A 182 -18.23 -0.27 17.45
N SER A 183 -19.11 0.66 17.10
CA SER A 183 -19.84 1.48 18.09
C SER A 183 -20.72 0.60 18.97
N VAL A 184 -20.51 0.66 20.29
CA VAL A 184 -21.35 -0.08 21.25
C VAL A 184 -22.80 0.43 21.25
N ASN A 185 -23.02 1.69 20.86
CA ASN A 185 -24.35 2.29 20.81
C ASN A 185 -25.21 1.77 19.65
N SER A 186 -24.60 1.54 18.47
CA SER A 186 -25.34 1.26 17.23
C SER A 186 -25.04 -0.09 16.61
N GLY A 187 -23.91 -0.72 16.97
CA GLY A 187 -23.38 -1.90 16.27
C GLY A 187 -22.75 -1.57 14.92
N LYS A 188 -22.74 -0.30 14.50
CA LYS A 188 -22.11 0.15 13.24
C LYS A 188 -20.61 0.35 13.44
N VAL A 189 -19.88 0.40 12.32
CA VAL A 189 -18.41 0.45 12.34
C VAL A 189 -17.88 1.83 11.98
N LEU A 190 -16.69 2.17 12.47
CA LEU A 190 -15.95 3.38 12.10
C LEU A 190 -15.56 3.28 10.63
N ASP A 191 -15.96 4.27 9.84
CA ASP A 191 -15.93 4.23 8.39
C ASP A 191 -15.44 5.56 7.81
N VAL A 192 -14.62 5.49 6.76
CA VAL A 192 -14.22 6.68 5.99
C VAL A 192 -15.24 6.92 4.89
N TYR A 193 -15.96 8.03 4.96
CA TYR A 193 -17.01 8.40 4.00
C TYR A 193 -16.53 8.30 2.55
N GLY A 194 -17.29 7.57 1.73
CA GLY A 194 -17.00 7.38 0.31
C GLY A 194 -15.67 6.70 -0.01
N ALA A 195 -15.04 6.02 0.99
CA ALA A 195 -13.69 5.44 0.85
C ALA A 195 -12.65 6.46 0.34
N SER A 196 -12.83 7.74 0.65
CA SER A 196 -11.97 8.83 0.20
C SER A 196 -10.61 8.78 0.90
N THR A 197 -9.52 8.93 0.13
CA THR A 197 -8.14 9.05 0.66
C THR A 197 -7.66 10.50 0.73
N ALA A 198 -8.52 11.47 0.45
CA ALA A 198 -8.19 12.88 0.55
C ALA A 198 -7.95 13.32 2.01
N ASN A 199 -7.08 14.30 2.22
CA ASN A 199 -7.00 14.96 3.53
C ASN A 199 -8.31 15.67 3.85
N GLY A 200 -8.80 15.51 5.07
CA GLY A 200 -10.10 16.05 5.48
C GLY A 200 -11.29 15.15 5.16
N ALA A 201 -11.07 13.96 4.58
CA ALA A 201 -12.17 13.02 4.35
C ALA A 201 -12.86 12.70 5.68
N ASN A 202 -14.19 12.82 5.70
CA ASN A 202 -14.96 12.64 6.91
C ASN A 202 -14.93 11.21 7.42
N VAL A 203 -14.91 11.05 8.74
CA VAL A 203 -15.08 9.76 9.41
C VAL A 203 -16.47 9.73 10.05
N GLN A 204 -17.17 8.64 9.81
CA GLN A 204 -18.56 8.41 10.21
C GLN A 204 -18.71 7.03 10.84
N GLN A 205 -19.89 6.69 11.30
CA GLN A 205 -20.28 5.29 11.47
C GLN A 205 -21.11 4.82 10.27
N TYR A 206 -20.95 3.57 9.89
CA TYR A 206 -21.73 2.97 8.80
C TYR A 206 -21.98 1.48 9.07
N VAL A 207 -23.03 0.90 8.44
CA VAL A 207 -23.24 -0.54 8.48
C VAL A 207 -21.98 -1.28 7.99
N SER A 208 -21.63 -2.38 8.65
CA SER A 208 -20.46 -3.17 8.25
C SER A 208 -20.64 -3.74 6.84
N ASN A 209 -19.70 -3.45 5.93
CA ASN A 209 -19.67 -3.95 4.55
C ASN A 209 -18.31 -4.59 4.20
N ASN A 210 -17.44 -4.75 5.19
CA ASN A 210 -16.12 -5.39 5.09
C ASN A 210 -15.16 -4.76 4.08
N THR A 211 -15.37 -3.50 3.67
CA THR A 211 -14.45 -2.76 2.79
C THR A 211 -13.24 -2.22 3.57
N TYR A 212 -12.20 -1.80 2.85
CA TYR A 212 -11.03 -1.16 3.46
C TYR A 212 -11.33 0.21 4.10
N ALA A 213 -12.46 0.85 3.77
CA ALA A 213 -12.91 2.07 4.44
C ALA A 213 -13.23 1.85 5.93
N GLN A 214 -13.47 0.61 6.34
CA GLN A 214 -13.86 0.20 7.68
C GLN A 214 -12.76 -0.55 8.43
N LYS A 215 -11.59 -0.70 7.81
CA LYS A 215 -10.45 -1.42 8.38
C LYS A 215 -9.34 -0.44 8.76
N TRP A 216 -8.76 -0.67 9.92
CA TRP A 216 -7.71 0.17 10.49
C TRP A 216 -6.54 -0.69 10.97
N ILE A 217 -5.37 -0.10 11.05
CA ILE A 217 -4.20 -0.69 11.72
C ILE A 217 -4.01 0.10 13.02
N ALA A 218 -4.08 -0.57 14.16
CA ALA A 218 -3.86 0.05 15.46
C ALA A 218 -2.38 -0.06 15.82
N ILE A 219 -1.64 1.02 15.68
CA ILE A 219 -0.20 1.08 15.92
C ILE A 219 0.04 1.69 17.30
N LYS A 220 0.69 0.94 18.20
CA LYS A 220 1.09 1.44 19.50
C LYS A 220 2.34 2.27 19.40
N ASN A 221 2.26 3.53 19.81
CA ASN A 221 3.39 4.45 19.84
C ASN A 221 4.27 4.21 21.07
N SER A 222 5.53 4.68 21.03
CA SER A 222 6.47 4.57 22.14
C SER A 222 6.02 5.27 23.44
N ASP A 223 5.12 6.26 23.29
CA ASP A 223 4.52 6.99 24.43
C ASP A 223 3.25 6.33 25.01
N GLY A 224 2.93 5.10 24.57
CA GLY A 224 1.77 4.32 25.00
C GLY A 224 0.46 4.70 24.34
N SER A 225 0.39 5.75 23.54
CA SER A 225 -0.77 6.11 22.73
C SER A 225 -0.88 5.20 21.50
N TYR A 226 -1.98 5.33 20.76
CA TYR A 226 -2.25 4.59 19.53
C TYR A 226 -2.43 5.55 18.36
N THR A 227 -1.94 5.15 17.18
CA THR A 227 -2.28 5.73 15.90
C THR A 227 -3.14 4.74 15.13
N PHE A 228 -4.30 5.17 14.61
CA PHE A 228 -5.13 4.34 13.75
C PHE A 228 -4.87 4.70 12.30
N GLN A 229 -4.09 3.86 11.61
CA GLN A 229 -3.85 4.00 10.18
C GLN A 229 -4.99 3.37 9.39
N SER A 230 -5.53 4.10 8.41
CA SER A 230 -6.57 3.56 7.52
C SER A 230 -6.02 2.50 6.59
N ALA A 231 -6.77 1.43 6.36
CA ALA A 231 -6.45 0.42 5.36
C ALA A 231 -6.70 0.88 3.91
N LEU A 232 -7.23 2.08 3.68
CA LEU A 232 -7.43 2.65 2.35
C LEU A 232 -6.13 3.07 1.67
N ALA A 233 -5.21 3.67 2.43
CA ALA A 233 -3.96 4.19 1.88
C ALA A 233 -2.86 4.26 2.94
N GLU A 234 -1.61 4.04 2.50
CA GLU A 234 -0.44 4.29 3.33
C GLU A 234 -0.40 5.75 3.78
N ASN A 235 0.14 6.00 4.97
CA ASN A 235 0.28 7.34 5.55
C ASN A 235 -1.03 8.13 5.74
N LYS A 236 -2.18 7.46 5.82
CA LYS A 236 -3.47 8.08 6.17
C LYS A 236 -3.95 7.57 7.52
N VAL A 237 -4.21 8.48 8.43
CA VAL A 237 -4.52 8.15 9.82
C VAL A 237 -5.75 8.90 10.32
N LEU A 238 -6.37 8.38 11.38
CA LEU A 238 -7.45 9.03 12.11
C LEU A 238 -6.92 10.28 12.81
N ASP A 239 -7.56 11.42 12.57
CA ASP A 239 -7.05 12.74 12.93
C ASP A 239 -8.18 13.63 13.46
N VAL A 240 -7.85 14.51 14.41
CA VAL A 240 -8.75 15.58 14.86
C VAL A 240 -8.54 16.83 14.02
N SER A 241 -9.55 17.23 13.27
CA SER A 241 -9.51 18.39 12.38
C SER A 241 -9.06 19.66 13.13
N GLY A 242 -8.04 20.33 12.56
CA GLY A 242 -7.47 21.53 13.12
C GLY A 242 -6.88 21.38 14.53
N ALA A 243 -6.60 20.18 14.99
CA ALA A 243 -6.16 19.86 16.35
C ALA A 243 -7.08 20.51 17.43
N SER A 244 -8.35 20.66 17.12
CA SER A 244 -9.34 21.29 18.01
C SER A 244 -9.71 20.39 19.19
N THR A 245 -9.77 20.96 20.40
CA THR A 245 -10.25 20.27 21.62
C THR A 245 -11.65 20.69 22.03
N ALA A 246 -12.37 21.39 21.16
CA ALA A 246 -13.75 21.79 21.41
C ALA A 246 -14.72 20.61 21.25
N ASN A 247 -15.86 20.64 21.96
CA ASN A 247 -16.96 19.74 21.70
C ASN A 247 -17.45 19.89 20.25
N GLY A 248 -17.60 18.76 19.54
CA GLY A 248 -17.99 18.73 18.15
C GLY A 248 -16.84 18.83 17.14
N ALA A 249 -15.58 18.95 17.59
CA ALA A 249 -14.43 18.91 16.70
C ALA A 249 -14.46 17.66 15.82
N ASN A 250 -14.38 17.83 14.50
CA ASN A 250 -14.54 16.72 13.56
C ASN A 250 -13.38 15.73 13.64
N VAL A 251 -13.69 14.46 13.50
CA VAL A 251 -12.70 13.40 13.28
C VAL A 251 -12.66 13.09 11.78
N GLN A 252 -11.48 13.07 11.22
CA GLN A 252 -11.24 12.98 9.78
C GLN A 252 -10.12 12.00 9.46
N LEU A 253 -9.93 11.71 8.18
CA LEU A 253 -8.73 11.09 7.65
C LEU A 253 -7.74 12.17 7.23
N TYR A 254 -6.48 12.04 7.64
CA TYR A 254 -5.43 13.00 7.27
C TYR A 254 -4.09 12.32 7.07
N SER A 255 -3.17 12.98 6.35
CA SER A 255 -1.80 12.50 6.20
C SER A 255 -1.11 12.39 7.56
N ALA A 256 -0.42 11.28 7.80
CA ALA A 256 0.33 11.07 9.03
C ALA A 256 1.40 12.16 9.22
N ASN A 257 1.37 12.88 10.33
CA ASN A 257 2.33 13.93 10.69
C ASN A 257 2.87 13.79 12.12
N GLY A 258 2.44 12.74 12.84
CA GLY A 258 2.93 12.41 14.18
C GLY A 258 2.47 13.32 15.32
N THR A 259 1.59 14.29 15.06
CA THR A 259 1.08 15.24 16.08
C THR A 259 0.11 14.56 17.06
N ASN A 260 -0.16 15.21 18.19
CA ASN A 260 -1.12 14.71 19.17
C ASN A 260 -2.57 14.63 18.65
N ALA A 261 -2.90 15.35 17.55
CA ALA A 261 -4.19 15.23 16.88
C ALA A 261 -4.44 13.84 16.29
N GLN A 262 -3.37 13.06 16.06
CA GLN A 262 -3.38 11.73 15.45
C GLN A 262 -3.10 10.62 16.47
N LYS A 263 -3.04 10.95 17.75
CA LYS A 263 -2.71 10.02 18.84
C LYS A 263 -3.89 9.86 19.77
N TRP A 264 -4.16 8.61 20.12
CA TRP A 264 -5.33 8.20 20.88
C TRP A 264 -4.91 7.42 22.12
N VAL A 265 -5.55 7.66 23.25
CA VAL A 265 -5.35 6.96 24.52
C VAL A 265 -6.60 6.18 24.89
N LYS A 266 -6.42 4.96 25.44
CA LYS A 266 -7.52 4.10 25.89
C LYS A 266 -7.79 4.28 27.38
#